data_78b138fa09c6f950a1f83595257d6051
#
_entry.id   78b138fa09c6f950a1f83595257d6051
#
_cell.length_a   1.000
_cell.length_b   1.000
_cell.length_c   1.000
_cell.angle_alpha   90.00
_cell.angle_beta   90.00
_cell.angle_gamma   90.00
#
_symmetry.space_group_name_H-M   'P 1'
#
loop_
_entity.id
_entity.type
_entity.pdbx_description
1 polymer ?
#
loop_
_entity_poly.entity_id
_entity_poly.type
_entity_poly.pdbx_seq_one_letter_code
_entity_poly.pdbx_strand_id
1 'polypeptide(L)'
;MYLIRFSKQADKDKTLLKGAGLDSKTKKLLNIIMENPFITPPPYESLVGNLEGFYSRRINLQHRLVYEVYLEAITIDNVEYEGTVKVVRMWTHYDGI
;
A
#
# COMPACT_ATOMS: atom_id res chain seq x y z
N MET A 1 -12.54 8.41 0.18
CA MET A 1 -11.39 7.90 0.97
C MET A 1 -11.46 6.37 1.02
N TYR A 2 -10.31 5.72 0.96
CA TYR A 2 -10.21 4.26 1.06
C TYR A 2 -9.73 3.87 2.45
N LEU A 3 -10.27 2.78 2.98
CA LEU A 3 -9.81 2.21 4.24
C LEU A 3 -8.47 1.50 3.99
N ILE A 4 -7.46 1.80 4.81
CA ILE A 4 -6.16 1.13 4.70
C ILE A 4 -6.07 0.04 5.75
N ARG A 5 -5.76 -1.17 5.31
CA ARG A 5 -5.48 -2.31 6.18
C ARG A 5 -4.08 -2.86 5.88
N PHE A 6 -3.48 -3.50 6.86
CA PHE A 6 -2.12 -4.04 6.73
C PHE A 6 -2.12 -5.53 7.02
N SER A 7 -1.39 -6.29 6.21
CA SER A 7 -1.09 -7.68 6.53
C SER A 7 -0.17 -7.75 7.74
N LYS A 8 -0.04 -8.93 8.35
CA LYS A 8 0.91 -9.14 9.45
C LYS A 8 2.33 -8.78 9.04
N GLN A 9 2.72 -9.17 7.82
CA GLN A 9 4.06 -8.88 7.32
C GLN A 9 4.25 -7.38 7.08
N ALA A 10 3.25 -6.69 6.55
CA ALA A 10 3.33 -5.24 6.38
C ALA A 10 3.45 -4.51 7.72
N ASP A 11 2.79 -4.98 8.76
CA ASP A 11 2.95 -4.42 10.10
C ASP A 11 4.37 -4.57 10.62
N LYS A 12 5.00 -5.71 10.37
CA LYS A 12 6.41 -5.92 10.70
C LYS A 12 7.33 -5.01 9.88
N ASP A 13 7.00 -4.83 8.62
CA ASP A 13 7.75 -3.97 7.71
C ASP A 13 7.77 -2.52 8.18
N LYS A 14 6.71 -2.05 8.83
CA LYS A 14 6.64 -0.69 9.40
C LYS A 14 7.81 -0.40 10.34
N THR A 15 8.13 -1.35 11.19
CA THR A 15 9.24 -1.22 12.15
C THR A 15 10.57 -1.09 11.42
N LEU A 16 10.76 -1.91 10.37
CA LEU A 16 11.98 -1.86 9.55
C LEU A 16 12.11 -0.53 8.80
N LEU A 17 11.01 -0.03 8.26
CA LEU A 17 10.99 1.25 7.57
C LEU A 17 11.34 2.40 8.51
N LYS A 18 10.80 2.37 9.72
CA LYS A 18 11.09 3.38 10.74
C LYS A 18 12.58 3.35 11.10
N GLY A 19 13.15 2.18 11.29
CA GLY A 19 14.56 2.01 11.58
C GLY A 19 15.47 2.51 10.47
N ALA A 20 15.00 2.46 9.23
CA ALA A 20 15.74 2.95 8.05
C ALA A 20 15.46 4.43 7.73
N GLY A 21 14.64 5.13 8.53
CA GLY A 21 14.31 6.51 8.29
C GLY A 21 13.36 6.74 7.12
N LEU A 22 12.60 5.72 6.74
CA LEU A 22 11.70 5.76 5.59
C LEU A 22 10.22 5.93 5.96
N ASP A 23 9.92 6.07 7.24
CA ASP A 23 8.54 6.14 7.72
C ASP A 23 7.81 7.38 7.21
N SER A 24 8.45 8.53 7.13
CA SER A 24 7.82 9.76 6.61
C SER A 24 7.44 9.61 5.14
N LYS A 25 8.34 9.08 4.32
CA LYS A 25 8.06 8.81 2.90
C LYS A 25 6.92 7.84 2.72
N THR A 26 6.93 6.78 3.52
CA THR A 26 5.89 5.76 3.48
C THR A 26 4.54 6.33 3.87
N LYS A 27 4.50 7.16 4.91
CA LYS A 27 3.28 7.80 5.38
C LYS A 27 2.66 8.71 4.32
N LYS A 28 3.50 9.51 3.64
CA LYS A 28 3.02 10.35 2.54
C LYS A 28 2.42 9.53 1.41
N LEU A 29 3.06 8.41 1.08
CA LEU A 29 2.59 7.50 0.04
C LEU A 29 1.26 6.87 0.44
N LEU A 30 1.13 6.44 1.69
CA LEU A 30 -0.12 5.88 2.20
C LEU A 30 -1.26 6.90 2.16
N ASN A 31 -0.99 8.16 2.46
CA ASN A 31 -2.00 9.21 2.39
C ASN A 31 -2.49 9.41 0.95
N ILE A 32 -1.61 9.35 -0.02
CA ILE A 32 -1.96 9.44 -1.44
C ILE A 32 -2.85 8.25 -1.84
N ILE A 33 -2.45 7.06 -1.46
CA ILE A 33 -3.20 5.82 -1.76
C ILE A 33 -4.58 5.85 -1.08
N MET A 34 -4.66 6.38 0.12
CA MET A 34 -5.92 6.49 0.86
C MET A 34 -6.91 7.40 0.13
N GLU A 35 -6.45 8.45 -0.51
CA GLU A 35 -7.30 9.32 -1.30
C GLU A 35 -7.78 8.62 -2.57
N ASN A 36 -6.83 8.05 -3.31
CA ASN A 36 -7.11 7.30 -4.53
C ASN A 36 -5.94 6.36 -4.83
N PRO A 37 -6.14 5.03 -4.73
CA PRO A 37 -5.06 4.08 -4.94
C PRO A 37 -4.50 4.03 -6.36
N PHE A 38 -5.16 4.68 -7.30
CA PHE A 38 -4.74 4.70 -8.72
C PHE A 38 -4.29 6.08 -9.19
N ILE A 39 -4.19 7.07 -8.29
CA ILE A 39 -3.78 8.42 -8.67
C ILE A 39 -2.31 8.46 -9.09
N THR A 40 -2.00 9.25 -10.09
CA THR A 40 -0.64 9.53 -10.55
C THR A 40 -0.46 11.04 -10.70
N PRO A 41 0.74 11.60 -10.45
CA PRO A 41 1.88 10.97 -9.77
C PRO A 41 1.62 10.71 -8.30
N PRO A 42 2.41 9.88 -7.61
CA PRO A 42 3.52 9.11 -8.15
C PRO A 42 3.05 7.90 -8.97
N PRO A 43 3.92 7.36 -9.82
CA PRO A 43 3.52 6.22 -10.64
C PRO A 43 3.34 4.94 -9.81
N TYR A 44 2.50 4.05 -10.30
CA TYR A 44 2.34 2.72 -9.75
C TYR A 44 2.42 1.70 -10.88
N GLU A 45 2.70 0.46 -10.53
CA GLU A 45 2.72 -0.66 -11.47
C GLU A 45 1.61 -1.64 -11.13
N SER A 46 0.90 -2.10 -12.14
CA SER A 46 0.00 -3.24 -12.03
C SER A 46 0.85 -4.49 -12.23
N LEU A 47 0.87 -5.38 -11.25
CA LEU A 47 1.70 -6.56 -11.30
C LEU A 47 1.04 -7.67 -12.13
N VAL A 48 1.85 -8.58 -12.65
CA VAL A 48 1.39 -9.63 -13.57
C VAL A 48 1.80 -11.01 -13.06
N GLY A 49 1.34 -12.06 -13.75
CA GLY A 49 1.64 -13.43 -13.39
C GLY A 49 1.02 -13.81 -12.06
N ASN A 50 1.81 -14.41 -11.18
CA ASN A 50 1.35 -14.84 -9.86
C ASN A 50 0.90 -13.69 -8.96
N LEU A 51 1.26 -12.46 -9.33
CA LEU A 51 0.95 -11.26 -8.56
C LEU A 51 -0.12 -10.40 -9.22
N GLU A 52 -0.86 -10.97 -10.18
CA GLU A 52 -1.96 -10.27 -10.83
C GLU A 52 -3.00 -9.87 -9.79
N GLY A 53 -3.46 -8.62 -9.87
CA GLY A 53 -4.37 -8.05 -8.87
C GLY A 53 -3.68 -7.25 -7.80
N PHE A 54 -2.35 -7.28 -7.75
CA PHE A 54 -1.56 -6.45 -6.86
C PHE A 54 -0.98 -5.27 -7.61
N TYR A 55 -0.73 -4.20 -6.86
CA TYR A 55 -0.12 -2.97 -7.36
C TYR A 55 1.09 -2.64 -6.52
N SER A 56 2.05 -1.96 -7.12
CA SER A 56 3.30 -1.62 -6.46
C SER A 56 3.63 -0.15 -6.68
N ARG A 57 4.00 0.54 -5.60
CA ARG A 57 4.53 1.91 -5.65
C ARG A 57 5.90 1.92 -4.99
N ARG A 58 6.80 2.72 -5.52
CA ARG A 58 8.16 2.84 -5.00
C ARG A 58 8.17 3.71 -3.75
N ILE A 59 8.75 3.19 -2.65
CA ILE A 59 9.05 3.98 -1.46
C ILE A 59 10.39 4.67 -1.67
N ASN A 60 11.40 3.90 -2.09
CA ASN A 60 12.71 4.40 -2.49
C ASN A 60 13.27 3.47 -3.56
N LEU A 61 14.57 3.55 -3.87
CA LEU A 61 15.17 2.70 -4.90
C LEU A 61 15.14 1.21 -4.55
N GLN A 62 15.10 0.89 -3.25
CA GLN A 62 15.21 -0.48 -2.76
C GLN A 62 13.85 -1.09 -2.38
N HIS A 63 12.98 -0.32 -1.77
CA HIS A 63 11.75 -0.83 -1.18
C HIS A 63 10.51 -0.35 -1.90
N ARG A 64 9.52 -1.22 -1.98
CA ARG A 64 8.23 -0.96 -2.60
C ARG A 64 7.09 -1.25 -1.65
N LEU A 65 6.02 -0.50 -1.81
CA LEU A 65 4.76 -0.73 -1.13
C LEU A 65 3.86 -1.50 -2.09
N VAL A 66 3.48 -2.71 -1.70
CA VAL A 66 2.66 -3.60 -2.53
C VAL A 66 1.28 -3.73 -1.89
N TYR A 67 0.24 -3.55 -2.68
CA TYR A 67 -1.12 -3.50 -2.16
C TYR A 67 -2.14 -4.08 -3.14
N GLU A 68 -3.28 -4.48 -2.56
CA GLU A 68 -4.49 -4.88 -3.29
C GLU A 68 -5.56 -3.82 -3.08
N VAL A 69 -6.49 -3.70 -4.02
CA VAL A 69 -7.60 -2.75 -3.94
C VAL A 69 -8.92 -3.51 -4.07
N TYR A 70 -9.81 -3.29 -3.10
CA TYR A 70 -11.17 -3.82 -3.10
C TYR A 70 -12.12 -2.64 -3.28
N LEU A 71 -12.93 -2.67 -4.33
CA LEU A 71 -13.77 -1.54 -4.74
C LEU A 71 -15.17 -1.56 -4.11
N GLU A 72 -15.40 -2.45 -3.14
CA GLU A 72 -16.68 -2.50 -2.44
C GLU A 72 -16.71 -1.43 -1.34
N ALA A 73 -17.74 -0.58 -1.38
CA ALA A 73 -17.94 0.42 -0.34
C ALA A 73 -18.15 -0.26 1.02
N ILE A 74 -17.60 0.35 2.07
CA ILE A 74 -17.71 -0.17 3.43
C ILE A 74 -17.92 0.97 4.40
N THR A 75 -18.75 0.74 5.42
CA THR A 75 -19.01 1.73 6.48
C THR A 75 -18.52 1.16 7.80
N ILE A 76 -17.67 1.92 8.49
CA ILE A 76 -17.14 1.55 9.81
C ILE A 76 -17.27 2.77 10.71
N ASP A 77 -17.90 2.60 11.88
CA ASP A 77 -18.11 3.67 12.86
C ASP A 77 -18.73 4.92 12.25
N ASN A 78 -19.73 4.73 11.38
CA ASN A 78 -20.43 5.78 10.65
C ASN A 78 -19.58 6.54 9.64
N VAL A 79 -18.39 6.04 9.32
CA VAL A 79 -17.55 6.58 8.25
C VAL A 79 -17.67 5.70 7.02
N GLU A 80 -18.02 6.32 5.90
CA GLU A 80 -18.19 5.63 4.63
C GLU A 80 -16.89 5.68 3.83
N TYR A 81 -16.43 4.49 3.38
CA TYR A 81 -15.24 4.35 2.56
C TYR A 81 -15.63 3.84 1.18
N GLU A 82 -14.95 4.34 0.15
CA GLU A 82 -15.18 3.93 -1.25
C GLU A 82 -14.75 2.50 -1.50
N GLY A 83 -13.80 2.01 -0.71
CA GLY A 83 -13.26 0.68 -0.82
C GLY A 83 -12.17 0.46 0.21
N THR A 84 -11.43 -0.62 0.06
CA THR A 84 -10.36 -1.01 0.98
C THR A 84 -9.07 -1.24 0.21
N VAL A 85 -7.96 -0.73 0.75
CA VAL A 85 -6.62 -1.03 0.28
C VAL A 85 -5.94 -1.90 1.31
N LYS A 86 -5.52 -3.09 0.91
CA LYS A 86 -4.76 -3.98 1.78
C LYS A 86 -3.29 -3.93 1.38
N VAL A 87 -2.47 -3.37 2.27
CA VAL A 87 -1.02 -3.32 2.09
C VAL A 87 -0.44 -4.65 2.53
N VAL A 88 0.22 -5.36 1.63
CA VAL A 88 0.74 -6.71 1.90
C VAL A 88 2.24 -6.71 2.21
N ARG A 89 3.00 -5.81 1.63
CA ARG A 89 4.43 -5.65 1.89
C ARG A 89 4.86 -4.18 1.78
N MET A 90 5.89 -3.80 2.55
CA MET A 90 6.48 -2.46 2.48
C MET A 90 8.00 -2.46 2.59
N TRP A 91 8.64 -3.61 2.71
CA TRP A 91 10.08 -3.74 2.95
C TRP A 91 10.73 -4.69 1.96
N THR A 92 10.41 -4.58 0.69
CA THR A 92 11.00 -5.48 -0.30
C THR A 92 10.66 -5.03 -1.70
N HIS A 93 11.33 -5.61 -2.67
CA HIS A 93 10.76 -5.81 -3.99
C HIS A 93 9.70 -6.90 -3.88
N TYR A 94 8.77 -6.91 -4.79
CA TYR A 94 7.65 -7.86 -4.76
C TYR A 94 8.04 -9.28 -5.13
N ASP A 95 9.28 -9.54 -5.48
CA ASP A 95 9.76 -10.85 -5.95
C ASP A 95 9.57 -11.95 -4.92
N GLY A 96 9.54 -11.63 -3.65
CA GLY A 96 9.46 -12.59 -2.57
C GLY A 96 8.08 -12.75 -1.94
N ILE A 97 7.06 -12.22 -2.57
CA ILE A 97 5.69 -12.26 -2.02
C ILE A 97 5.00 -13.59 -2.27
#